data_ffac4ea9490367603b2fdb3b7d29d1a9
#
_entry.id   ffac4ea9490367603b2fdb3b7d29d1a9
#
_cell.length_a   1.000
_cell.length_b   1.000
_cell.length_c   1.000
_cell.angle_alpha   90.00
_cell.angle_beta   90.00
_cell.angle_gamma   90.00
#
_symmetry.space_group_name_H-M   'P 1'
#
loop_
_entity.id
_entity.type
_entity.pdbx_description
1 polymer ?
#
loop_
_entity_poly.entity_id
_entity_poly.type
_entity_poly.pdbx_seq_one_letter_code
_entity_poly.pdbx_strand_id
1 'polypeptide(L)'
;KWAIPITIEEGNYQRSILLKSRSSTLSLKNTDSNFLINSGRHGFYRVQYDDNTLANLSLLIDEKILNHVDRWSLQNDLFSYCISGTKQLQEYLDLTTSYHDEDNYITLLDLAQNLYYLYKLTIKEKFSDEIRTYAVQFLGTILDRLGWDSKKHEKHTDALLRSFVITALGKLGDENVLAESRRRFAKFLKNKNSLAADLC
;
A
#
# COMPACT_ATOMS: atom_id res chain seq x y z
N LYS A 1 7.13 33.41 1.05
CA LYS A 1 5.84 32.96 0.47
C LYS A 1 6.15 31.83 -0.49
N TRP A 2 5.58 30.65 -0.27
CA TRP A 2 5.78 29.50 -1.16
C TRP A 2 4.80 29.60 -2.33
N ALA A 3 5.24 29.25 -3.53
CA ALA A 3 4.40 29.07 -4.69
C ALA A 3 4.45 27.57 -5.03
N ILE A 4 3.32 26.89 -4.95
CA ILE A 4 3.24 25.44 -5.11
C ILE A 4 2.57 25.13 -6.46
N PRO A 5 3.27 24.46 -7.38
CA PRO A 5 2.64 23.97 -8.61
C PRO A 5 1.69 22.83 -8.26
N ILE A 6 0.42 22.97 -8.62
CA ILE A 6 -0.62 21.95 -8.43
C ILE A 6 -1.00 21.41 -9.79
N THR A 7 -0.85 20.10 -9.99
CA THR A 7 -1.35 19.39 -11.17
C THR A 7 -2.69 18.77 -10.85
N ILE A 8 -3.64 18.88 -11.78
CA ILE A 8 -4.99 18.34 -11.67
C ILE A 8 -5.27 17.58 -12.96
N GLU A 9 -5.68 16.34 -12.82
CA GLU A 9 -6.12 15.47 -13.91
C GLU A 9 -7.62 15.21 -13.78
N GLU A 10 -8.35 15.41 -14.87
CA GLU A 10 -9.80 15.23 -14.99
C GLU A 10 -10.06 14.36 -16.23
N GLY A 11 -10.15 13.05 -16.05
CA GLY A 11 -10.19 12.11 -17.17
C GLY A 11 -8.94 12.24 -18.06
N ASN A 12 -9.12 12.53 -19.33
CA ASN A 12 -8.01 12.71 -20.29
C ASN A 12 -7.44 14.15 -20.31
N TYR A 13 -7.89 15.01 -19.43
CA TYR A 13 -7.46 16.40 -19.40
C TYR A 13 -6.60 16.68 -18.18
N GLN A 14 -5.38 17.17 -18.42
CA GLN A 14 -4.46 17.59 -17.34
C GLN A 14 -4.20 19.09 -17.43
N ARG A 15 -4.17 19.74 -16.29
CA ARG A 15 -3.78 21.15 -16.14
C ARG A 15 -2.91 21.36 -14.91
N SER A 16 -2.13 22.45 -14.94
CA SER A 16 -1.35 22.87 -13.80
C SER A 16 -1.68 24.30 -13.44
N ILE A 17 -1.68 24.60 -12.16
CA ILE A 17 -1.84 25.93 -11.61
C ILE A 17 -0.72 26.21 -10.63
N LEU A 18 -0.43 27.50 -10.39
CA LEU A 18 0.51 27.92 -9.36
C LEU A 18 -0.26 28.48 -8.16
N LEU A 19 -0.35 27.72 -7.08
CA LEU A 19 -0.95 28.18 -5.82
C LEU A 19 0.01 29.15 -5.13
N LYS A 20 -0.37 30.44 -5.10
CA LYS A 20 0.41 31.52 -4.49
C LYS A 20 -0.22 32.04 -3.19
N SER A 21 -1.39 31.58 -2.84
CA SER A 21 -2.18 31.97 -1.67
C SER A 21 -2.49 30.75 -0.81
N ARG A 22 -3.03 30.97 0.38
CA ARG A 22 -3.41 29.89 1.31
C ARG A 22 -4.53 29.01 0.76
N SER A 23 -5.40 29.56 -0.09
CA SER A 23 -6.51 28.86 -0.72
C SER A 23 -6.74 29.38 -2.12
N SER A 24 -7.32 28.54 -2.97
CA SER A 24 -7.80 28.89 -4.31
C SER A 24 -9.00 28.03 -4.63
N THR A 25 -9.96 28.60 -5.37
CA THR A 25 -11.11 27.86 -5.89
C THR A 25 -10.91 27.61 -7.38
N LEU A 26 -11.16 26.40 -7.81
CA LEU A 26 -11.05 25.99 -9.21
C LEU A 26 -12.33 25.28 -9.62
N SER A 27 -12.85 25.67 -10.78
CA SER A 27 -13.96 24.94 -11.41
C SER A 27 -13.40 23.72 -12.15
N LEU A 28 -13.96 22.55 -11.89
CA LEU A 28 -13.70 21.35 -12.67
C LEU A 28 -14.39 21.51 -14.05
N LYS A 29 -13.78 20.97 -15.09
CA LYS A 29 -14.37 21.00 -16.45
C LYS A 29 -15.52 20.01 -16.60
N ASN A 30 -15.41 18.89 -15.91
CA ASN A 30 -16.43 17.86 -15.91
C ASN A 30 -16.75 17.49 -14.46
N THR A 31 -17.92 17.86 -13.99
CA THR A 31 -18.39 17.62 -12.62
C THR A 31 -18.71 16.15 -12.35
N ASP A 32 -18.93 15.37 -13.40
CA ASP A 32 -19.25 13.95 -13.31
C ASP A 32 -18.00 13.05 -13.43
N SER A 33 -16.82 13.64 -13.69
CA SER A 33 -15.58 12.89 -13.79
C SER A 33 -14.80 12.93 -12.48
N ASN A 34 -14.19 11.79 -12.18
CA ASN A 34 -13.20 11.72 -11.12
C ASN A 34 -12.01 12.63 -11.46
N PHE A 35 -11.46 13.29 -10.45
CA PHE A 35 -10.26 14.10 -10.60
C PHE A 35 -9.16 13.61 -9.69
N LEU A 36 -7.93 13.78 -10.13
CA LEU A 36 -6.74 13.44 -9.37
C LEU A 36 -5.82 14.65 -9.27
N ILE A 37 -5.39 14.95 -8.05
CA ILE A 37 -4.42 16.01 -7.78
C ILE A 37 -3.05 15.34 -7.59
N ASN A 38 -1.99 15.97 -8.12
CA ASN A 38 -0.63 15.45 -8.10
C ASN A 38 -0.46 14.14 -8.87
N SER A 39 -1.23 13.95 -9.95
CA SER A 39 -1.10 12.79 -10.83
C SER A 39 0.36 12.57 -11.22
N GLY A 40 0.83 11.32 -11.17
CA GLY A 40 2.23 10.95 -11.37
C GLY A 40 3.17 11.39 -10.23
N ARG A 41 2.66 11.96 -9.15
CA ARG A 41 3.42 12.42 -7.96
C ARG A 41 4.59 13.36 -8.29
N HIS A 42 4.39 14.25 -9.24
CA HIS A 42 5.43 15.21 -9.64
C HIS A 42 5.67 16.33 -8.63
N GLY A 43 4.65 16.67 -7.82
CA GLY A 43 4.76 17.70 -6.79
C GLY A 43 5.20 17.13 -5.43
N PHE A 44 6.05 17.85 -4.72
CA PHE A 44 6.48 17.47 -3.37
C PHE A 44 5.47 17.97 -2.32
N TYR A 45 4.24 17.44 -2.38
CA TYR A 45 3.16 17.70 -1.42
C TYR A 45 2.25 16.49 -1.35
N ARG A 46 1.49 16.37 -0.25
CA ARG A 46 0.46 15.36 -0.03
C ARG A 46 -0.91 15.90 -0.34
N VAL A 47 -1.80 15.04 -0.79
CA VAL A 47 -3.18 15.37 -1.12
C VAL A 47 -4.12 14.68 -0.16
N GLN A 48 -5.03 15.46 0.43
CA GLN A 48 -6.14 14.92 1.22
C GLN A 48 -7.43 15.16 0.44
N TYR A 49 -8.15 14.09 0.19
CA TYR A 49 -9.46 14.12 -0.44
C TYR A 49 -10.58 14.11 0.61
N ASP A 50 -11.75 14.64 0.23
CA ASP A 50 -12.98 14.36 0.96
C ASP A 50 -13.42 12.90 0.76
N ASP A 51 -14.35 12.43 1.61
CA ASP A 51 -14.73 11.02 1.66
C ASP A 51 -15.41 10.55 0.36
N ASN A 52 -16.22 11.41 -0.28
CA ASN A 52 -16.87 11.06 -1.55
C ASN A 52 -15.86 10.92 -2.69
N THR A 53 -14.92 11.86 -2.78
CA THR A 53 -13.84 11.79 -3.79
C THR A 53 -12.96 10.57 -3.56
N LEU A 54 -12.62 10.29 -2.30
CA LEU A 54 -11.81 9.11 -1.95
C LEU A 54 -12.53 7.81 -2.30
N ALA A 55 -13.83 7.71 -2.03
CA ALA A 55 -14.64 6.54 -2.40
C ALA A 55 -14.66 6.31 -3.93
N ASN A 56 -14.79 7.38 -4.71
CA ASN A 56 -14.70 7.26 -6.17
C ASN A 56 -13.30 6.83 -6.64
N LEU A 57 -12.26 7.39 -6.04
CA LEU A 57 -10.88 7.00 -6.37
C LEU A 57 -10.58 5.55 -5.99
N SER A 58 -11.18 5.04 -4.91
CA SER A 58 -11.03 3.64 -4.50
C SER A 58 -11.59 2.65 -5.54
N LEU A 59 -12.69 3.01 -6.23
CA LEU A 59 -13.21 2.22 -7.36
C LEU A 59 -12.22 2.19 -8.53
N LEU A 60 -11.57 3.33 -8.84
CA LEU A 60 -10.57 3.40 -9.91
C LEU A 60 -9.27 2.63 -9.57
N ILE A 61 -8.97 2.47 -8.28
CA ILE A 61 -7.88 1.60 -7.81
C ILE A 61 -8.26 0.15 -8.06
N ASP A 62 -9.43 -0.26 -7.60
CA ASP A 62 -9.96 -1.61 -7.70
C ASP A 62 -10.03 -2.12 -9.16
N GLU A 63 -10.50 -1.25 -10.06
CA GLU A 63 -10.56 -1.50 -11.50
C GLU A 63 -9.20 -1.32 -12.23
N LYS A 64 -8.13 -0.97 -11.52
CA LYS A 64 -6.79 -0.68 -12.07
C LYS A 64 -6.78 0.40 -13.16
N ILE A 65 -7.73 1.32 -13.15
CA ILE A 65 -7.79 2.44 -14.08
C ILE A 65 -6.64 3.44 -13.81
N LEU A 66 -6.33 3.67 -12.54
CA LEU A 66 -5.21 4.52 -12.16
C LEU A 66 -3.88 3.81 -12.42
N ASN A 67 -2.86 4.57 -12.84
CA ASN A 67 -1.51 4.04 -12.94
C ASN A 67 -0.94 3.69 -11.54
N HIS A 68 0.09 2.87 -11.51
CA HIS A 68 0.65 2.35 -10.24
C HIS A 68 1.24 3.43 -9.33
N VAL A 69 1.75 4.54 -9.88
CA VAL A 69 2.30 5.65 -9.09
C VAL A 69 1.18 6.37 -8.35
N ASP A 70 0.05 6.58 -9.01
CA ASP A 70 -1.12 7.24 -8.42
C ASP A 70 -1.79 6.33 -7.38
N ARG A 71 -1.92 5.02 -7.66
CA ARG A 71 -2.40 4.06 -6.67
C ARG A 71 -1.51 4.06 -5.42
N TRP A 72 -0.18 4.00 -5.60
CA TRP A 72 0.75 4.11 -4.48
C TRP A 72 0.61 5.44 -3.73
N SER A 73 0.48 6.56 -4.45
CA SER A 73 0.38 7.90 -3.85
C SER A 73 -0.84 8.05 -2.96
N LEU A 74 -2.00 7.57 -3.39
CA LEU A 74 -3.25 7.67 -2.65
C LEU A 74 -3.17 6.99 -1.29
N GLN A 75 -2.73 5.74 -1.24
CA GLN A 75 -2.60 5.02 0.03
C GLN A 75 -1.48 5.62 0.92
N ASN A 76 -0.36 6.05 0.35
CA ASN A 76 0.76 6.63 1.10
C ASN A 76 0.38 7.98 1.72
N ASP A 77 -0.36 8.82 0.99
CA ASP A 77 -0.83 10.09 1.51
C ASP A 77 -1.87 9.89 2.61
N LEU A 78 -2.88 9.02 2.39
CA LEU A 78 -3.89 8.72 3.40
C LEU A 78 -3.28 8.12 4.67
N PHE A 79 -2.35 7.16 4.53
CA PHE A 79 -1.63 6.60 5.66
C PHE A 79 -0.93 7.68 6.49
N SER A 80 -0.26 8.62 5.84
CA SER A 80 0.42 9.72 6.53
C SER A 80 -0.56 10.63 7.27
N TYR A 81 -1.77 10.87 6.73
CA TYR A 81 -2.80 11.63 7.41
C TYR A 81 -3.39 10.88 8.61
N CYS A 82 -3.52 9.55 8.54
CA CYS A 82 -3.91 8.73 9.68
C CYS A 82 -2.85 8.78 10.80
N ILE A 83 -1.56 8.63 10.45
CA ILE A 83 -0.46 8.71 11.44
C ILE A 83 -0.38 10.10 12.09
N SER A 84 -0.70 11.17 11.37
CA SER A 84 -0.75 12.52 11.93
C SER A 84 -2.01 12.82 12.74
N GLY A 85 -2.98 11.89 12.80
CA GLY A 85 -4.28 12.07 13.47
C GLY A 85 -5.24 12.98 12.71
N THR A 86 -4.98 13.29 11.44
CA THR A 86 -5.84 14.14 10.61
C THR A 86 -6.99 13.35 9.99
N LYS A 87 -6.79 12.06 9.75
CA LYS A 87 -7.76 11.11 9.23
C LYS A 87 -7.89 9.90 10.16
N GLN A 88 -9.03 9.21 10.11
CA GLN A 88 -9.28 8.04 10.93
C GLN A 88 -8.58 6.81 10.34
N LEU A 89 -8.08 5.93 11.22
CA LEU A 89 -7.44 4.68 10.78
C LEU A 89 -8.38 3.82 9.93
N GLN A 90 -9.68 3.82 10.24
CA GLN A 90 -10.67 3.07 9.50
C GLN A 90 -10.70 3.47 8.01
N GLU A 91 -10.56 4.77 7.71
CA GLU A 91 -10.53 5.25 6.31
C GLU A 91 -9.35 4.64 5.52
N TYR A 92 -8.20 4.46 6.18
CA TYR A 92 -7.06 3.80 5.55
C TYR A 92 -7.32 2.30 5.34
N LEU A 93 -7.86 1.61 6.35
CA LEU A 93 -8.17 0.18 6.22
C LEU A 93 -9.22 -0.06 5.13
N ASP A 94 -10.25 0.79 5.06
CA ASP A 94 -11.27 0.72 4.02
C ASP A 94 -10.66 0.91 2.62
N LEU A 95 -9.78 1.91 2.44
CA LEU A 95 -9.08 2.12 1.17
C LEU A 95 -8.22 0.91 0.79
N THR A 96 -7.55 0.26 1.76
CA THR A 96 -6.67 -0.88 1.45
C THR A 96 -7.43 -2.08 0.88
N THR A 97 -8.74 -2.18 1.07
CA THR A 97 -9.56 -3.25 0.46
C THR A 97 -9.59 -3.17 -1.07
N SER A 98 -9.44 -1.97 -1.65
CA SER A 98 -9.38 -1.76 -3.11
C SER A 98 -8.07 -2.22 -3.75
N TYR A 99 -7.10 -2.67 -2.96
CA TYR A 99 -5.81 -3.17 -3.46
C TYR A 99 -5.73 -4.71 -3.49
N HIS A 100 -6.85 -5.43 -3.42
CA HIS A 100 -6.85 -6.89 -3.37
C HIS A 100 -6.17 -7.54 -4.59
N ASP A 101 -6.25 -6.92 -5.75
CA ASP A 101 -5.61 -7.36 -6.99
C ASP A 101 -4.32 -6.59 -7.35
N GLU A 102 -3.79 -5.77 -6.43
CA GLU A 102 -2.57 -5.00 -6.71
C GLU A 102 -1.39 -5.93 -7.02
N ASP A 103 -0.61 -5.56 -8.02
CA ASP A 103 0.54 -6.34 -8.51
C ASP A 103 1.84 -5.52 -8.61
N ASN A 104 1.78 -4.20 -8.39
CA ASN A 104 2.98 -3.39 -8.38
C ASN A 104 3.76 -3.58 -7.08
N TYR A 105 5.03 -3.90 -7.21
CA TYR A 105 5.93 -4.17 -6.09
C TYR A 105 5.99 -3.02 -5.06
N ILE A 106 6.14 -1.78 -5.52
CA ILE A 106 6.30 -0.62 -4.61
C ILE A 106 5.02 -0.40 -3.81
N THR A 107 3.87 -0.46 -4.47
CA THR A 107 2.56 -0.30 -3.83
C THR A 107 2.34 -1.40 -2.78
N LEU A 108 2.58 -2.67 -3.14
CA LEU A 108 2.41 -3.80 -2.24
C LEU A 108 3.38 -3.79 -1.06
N LEU A 109 4.63 -3.43 -1.31
CA LEU A 109 5.63 -3.34 -0.24
C LEU A 109 5.26 -2.25 0.77
N ASP A 110 4.84 -1.08 0.29
CA ASP A 110 4.44 0.05 1.14
C ASP A 110 3.18 -0.32 1.96
N LEU A 111 2.16 -0.91 1.33
CA LEU A 111 0.97 -1.42 2.03
C LEU A 111 1.34 -2.44 3.11
N ALA A 112 2.17 -3.41 2.77
CA ALA A 112 2.62 -4.44 3.70
C ALA A 112 3.40 -3.85 4.89
N GLN A 113 4.29 -2.89 4.62
CA GLN A 113 5.04 -2.18 5.65
C GLN A 113 4.13 -1.35 6.55
N ASN A 114 3.15 -0.65 5.97
CA ASN A 114 2.20 0.18 6.70
C ASN A 114 1.31 -0.66 7.62
N LEU A 115 0.77 -1.78 7.14
CA LEU A 115 -0.06 -2.68 7.96
C LEU A 115 0.74 -3.30 9.11
N TYR A 116 1.96 -3.75 8.84
CA TYR A 116 2.84 -4.26 9.89
C TYR A 116 3.23 -3.15 10.89
N TYR A 117 3.46 -1.93 10.43
CA TYR A 117 3.75 -0.79 11.28
C TYR A 117 2.56 -0.42 12.17
N LEU A 118 1.33 -0.43 11.63
CA LEU A 118 0.10 -0.20 12.39
C LEU A 118 -0.04 -1.20 13.53
N TYR A 119 0.16 -2.50 13.26
CA TYR A 119 0.16 -3.50 14.33
C TYR A 119 1.15 -3.16 15.43
N LYS A 120 2.38 -2.77 15.11
CA LYS A 120 3.37 -2.39 16.12
C LYS A 120 2.96 -1.17 16.95
N LEU A 121 2.32 -0.20 16.33
CA LEU A 121 1.83 0.98 17.04
C LEU A 121 0.67 0.64 17.97
N THR A 122 -0.18 -0.28 17.56
CA THR A 122 -1.43 -0.62 18.28
C THR A 122 -1.30 -1.81 19.22
N ILE A 123 -0.11 -2.35 19.41
CA ILE A 123 0.12 -3.61 20.16
C ILE A 123 -0.40 -3.59 21.61
N LYS A 124 -0.58 -2.40 22.20
CA LYS A 124 -1.13 -2.22 23.55
C LYS A 124 -2.60 -1.79 23.54
N GLU A 125 -3.18 -1.60 22.37
CA GLU A 125 -4.55 -1.15 22.21
C GLU A 125 -5.51 -2.35 22.23
N LYS A 126 -6.76 -2.11 22.62
CA LYS A 126 -7.79 -3.17 22.68
C LYS A 126 -8.12 -3.79 21.32
N PHE A 127 -7.93 -3.04 20.24
CA PHE A 127 -8.19 -3.45 18.86
C PHE A 127 -6.92 -3.96 18.13
N SER A 128 -5.86 -4.27 18.88
CA SER A 128 -4.60 -4.76 18.29
C SER A 128 -4.78 -6.08 17.54
N ASP A 129 -5.63 -6.98 18.06
CA ASP A 129 -5.88 -8.28 17.43
C ASP A 129 -6.65 -8.15 16.11
N GLU A 130 -7.55 -7.18 15.99
CA GLU A 130 -8.26 -6.86 14.75
C GLU A 130 -7.26 -6.37 13.68
N ILE A 131 -6.38 -5.45 14.04
CA ILE A 131 -5.32 -4.96 13.13
C ILE A 131 -4.39 -6.11 12.72
N ARG A 132 -3.99 -6.95 13.67
CA ARG A 132 -3.15 -8.13 13.39
C ARG A 132 -3.84 -9.08 12.42
N THR A 133 -5.10 -9.40 12.68
CA THR A 133 -5.88 -10.32 11.85
C THR A 133 -6.02 -9.78 10.42
N TYR A 134 -6.34 -8.50 10.28
CA TYR A 134 -6.42 -7.85 8.98
C TYR A 134 -5.08 -7.89 8.24
N ALA A 135 -3.97 -7.53 8.93
CA ALA A 135 -2.64 -7.57 8.35
C ALA A 135 -2.23 -8.98 7.91
N VAL A 136 -2.52 -10.01 8.72
CA VAL A 136 -2.26 -11.42 8.37
C VAL A 136 -3.05 -11.82 7.12
N GLN A 137 -4.33 -11.48 7.05
CA GLN A 137 -5.15 -11.78 5.87
C GLN A 137 -4.60 -11.11 4.61
N PHE A 138 -4.34 -9.80 4.67
CA PHE A 138 -3.81 -9.05 3.52
C PHE A 138 -2.44 -9.59 3.06
N LEU A 139 -1.50 -9.79 3.98
CA LEU A 139 -0.18 -10.32 3.66
C LEU A 139 -0.23 -11.77 3.18
N GLY A 140 -1.17 -12.55 3.71
CA GLY A 140 -1.42 -13.93 3.29
C GLY A 140 -1.78 -14.03 1.80
N THR A 141 -2.66 -13.14 1.29
CA THR A 141 -3.00 -13.12 -0.14
C THR A 141 -1.78 -12.84 -1.03
N ILE A 142 -0.87 -11.98 -0.57
CA ILE A 142 0.39 -11.71 -1.28
C ILE A 142 1.28 -12.96 -1.30
N LEU A 143 1.43 -13.63 -0.16
CA LEU A 143 2.23 -14.85 -0.05
C LEU A 143 1.65 -16.00 -0.88
N ASP A 144 0.33 -16.17 -0.90
CA ASP A 144 -0.37 -17.19 -1.71
C ASP A 144 -0.07 -17.00 -3.20
N ARG A 145 -0.05 -15.76 -3.67
CA ARG A 145 0.29 -15.42 -5.05
C ARG A 145 1.78 -15.65 -5.38
N LEU A 146 2.69 -15.21 -4.51
CA LEU A 146 4.13 -15.33 -4.69
C LEU A 146 4.61 -16.77 -4.48
N GLY A 147 4.04 -17.47 -3.51
CA GLY A 147 4.50 -18.76 -3.03
C GLY A 147 5.79 -18.64 -2.18
N TRP A 148 6.23 -19.77 -1.66
CA TRP A 148 7.44 -19.88 -0.83
C TRP A 148 8.73 -19.97 -1.64
N ASP A 149 8.65 -20.50 -2.83
CA ASP A 149 9.81 -20.81 -3.66
C ASP A 149 9.81 -19.91 -4.90
N SER A 150 11.02 -19.56 -5.34
CA SER A 150 11.22 -18.78 -6.56
C SER A 150 10.63 -19.49 -7.77
N LYS A 151 9.90 -18.73 -8.60
CA LYS A 151 9.35 -19.23 -9.86
C LYS A 151 10.33 -18.99 -11.01
N LYS A 152 10.29 -19.85 -12.02
CA LYS A 152 11.09 -19.65 -13.22
C LYS A 152 10.73 -18.30 -13.87
N HIS A 153 11.74 -17.47 -14.13
CA HIS A 153 11.56 -16.11 -14.70
C HIS A 153 10.80 -15.11 -13.82
N GLU A 154 10.75 -15.31 -12.51
CA GLU A 154 10.18 -14.30 -11.61
C GLU A 154 11.03 -13.01 -11.60
N LYS A 155 10.38 -11.89 -11.29
CA LYS A 155 11.08 -10.63 -11.12
C LYS A 155 11.88 -10.63 -9.82
N HIS A 156 13.05 -9.99 -9.81
CA HIS A 156 13.83 -9.82 -8.57
C HIS A 156 13.02 -9.15 -7.43
N THR A 157 12.11 -8.24 -7.79
CA THR A 157 11.21 -7.59 -6.86
C THR A 157 10.25 -8.55 -6.16
N ASP A 158 9.86 -9.66 -6.80
CA ASP A 158 8.98 -10.67 -6.20
C ASP A 158 9.70 -11.42 -5.08
N ALA A 159 10.99 -11.73 -5.27
CA ALA A 159 11.82 -12.32 -4.22
C ALA A 159 11.96 -11.40 -3.00
N LEU A 160 12.19 -10.11 -3.22
CA LEU A 160 12.25 -9.11 -2.14
C LEU A 160 10.92 -8.99 -1.38
N LEU A 161 9.81 -8.93 -2.12
CA LEU A 161 8.48 -8.85 -1.51
C LEU A 161 8.16 -10.12 -0.71
N ARG A 162 8.47 -11.31 -1.25
CA ARG A 162 8.30 -12.60 -0.58
C ARG A 162 9.03 -12.63 0.76
N SER A 163 10.31 -12.26 0.75
CA SER A 163 11.13 -12.23 1.97
C SER A 163 10.54 -11.30 3.03
N PHE A 164 10.10 -10.11 2.64
CA PHE A 164 9.46 -9.17 3.55
C PHE A 164 8.13 -9.74 4.11
N VAL A 165 7.27 -10.26 3.24
CA VAL A 165 5.93 -10.76 3.62
C VAL A 165 6.04 -11.95 4.57
N ILE A 166 6.92 -12.93 4.28
CA ILE A 166 7.18 -14.09 5.17
C ILE A 166 7.67 -13.60 6.54
N THR A 167 8.60 -12.64 6.56
CA THR A 167 9.13 -12.09 7.80
C THR A 167 8.03 -11.37 8.61
N ALA A 168 7.20 -10.57 7.94
CA ALA A 168 6.11 -9.86 8.58
C ALA A 168 5.05 -10.82 9.14
N LEU A 169 4.60 -11.79 8.35
CA LEU A 169 3.64 -12.82 8.80
C LEU A 169 4.16 -13.61 9.99
N GLY A 170 5.44 -14.02 9.96
CA GLY A 170 6.07 -14.69 11.10
C GLY A 170 6.07 -13.83 12.38
N LYS A 171 6.35 -12.53 12.25
CA LYS A 171 6.32 -11.58 13.38
C LYS A 171 4.89 -11.25 13.86
N LEU A 172 3.91 -11.35 12.97
CA LEU A 172 2.48 -11.26 13.30
C LEU A 172 1.94 -12.55 13.95
N GLY A 173 2.74 -13.61 13.97
CA GLY A 173 2.36 -14.87 14.62
C GLY A 173 1.47 -15.77 13.77
N ASP A 174 1.58 -15.68 12.43
CA ASP A 174 0.87 -16.62 11.55
C ASP A 174 1.41 -18.04 11.73
N GLU A 175 0.58 -18.94 12.26
CA GLU A 175 0.99 -20.31 12.61
C GLU A 175 1.41 -21.15 11.41
N ASN A 176 0.79 -20.95 10.24
CA ASN A 176 1.14 -21.69 9.01
C ASN A 176 2.54 -21.26 8.53
N VAL A 177 2.80 -19.95 8.54
CA VAL A 177 4.11 -19.40 8.16
C VAL A 177 5.18 -19.83 9.16
N LEU A 178 4.89 -19.82 10.45
CA LEU A 178 5.82 -20.28 11.48
C LEU A 178 6.14 -21.77 11.33
N ALA A 179 5.14 -22.61 11.09
CA ALA A 179 5.32 -24.04 10.91
C ALA A 179 6.17 -24.34 9.66
N GLU A 180 5.88 -23.71 8.54
CA GLU A 180 6.63 -23.88 7.28
C GLU A 180 8.07 -23.36 7.41
N SER A 181 8.25 -22.21 8.08
CA SER A 181 9.58 -21.65 8.36
C SER A 181 10.45 -22.63 9.19
N ARG A 182 9.88 -23.21 10.25
CA ARG A 182 10.56 -24.21 11.07
C ARG A 182 10.93 -25.46 10.26
N ARG A 183 10.02 -25.94 9.41
CA ARG A 183 10.26 -27.08 8.52
C ARG A 183 11.41 -26.81 7.55
N ARG A 184 11.44 -25.63 6.93
CA ARG A 184 12.50 -25.22 6.00
C ARG A 184 13.84 -25.05 6.72
N PHE A 185 13.82 -24.42 7.88
CA PHE A 185 15.03 -24.26 8.71
C PHE A 185 15.63 -25.60 9.14
N ALA A 186 14.80 -26.58 9.54
CA ALA A 186 15.26 -27.92 9.87
C ALA A 186 15.94 -28.64 8.68
N LYS A 187 15.45 -28.42 7.45
CA LYS A 187 16.11 -28.91 6.23
C LYS A 187 17.44 -28.19 5.98
N PHE A 188 17.46 -26.88 6.15
CA PHE A 188 18.65 -26.06 5.97
C PHE A 188 19.79 -26.46 6.91
N LEU A 189 19.49 -26.82 8.16
CA LEU A 189 20.50 -27.32 9.09
C LEU A 189 21.18 -28.60 8.60
N LYS A 190 20.45 -29.45 7.86
CA LYS A 190 20.98 -30.69 7.28
C LYS A 190 21.69 -30.46 5.92
N ASN A 191 21.19 -29.52 5.14
CA ASN A 191 21.73 -29.19 3.82
C ASN A 191 21.60 -27.67 3.59
N LYS A 192 22.72 -26.96 3.65
CA LYS A 192 22.80 -25.51 3.48
C LYS A 192 22.25 -25.00 2.14
N ASN A 193 22.24 -25.84 1.11
CA ASN A 193 21.73 -25.50 -0.22
C ASN A 193 20.22 -25.71 -0.37
N SER A 194 19.53 -26.11 0.70
CA SER A 194 18.07 -26.38 0.65
C SER A 194 17.19 -25.14 0.84
N LEU A 195 17.77 -23.99 1.11
CA LEU A 195 17.08 -22.72 1.27
C LEU A 195 17.57 -21.74 0.21
N ALA A 196 16.64 -21.03 -0.43
CA ALA A 196 16.98 -19.99 -1.39
C ALA A 196 17.66 -18.80 -0.69
N ALA A 197 18.56 -18.11 -1.39
CA ALA A 197 19.35 -17.02 -0.81
C ALA A 197 18.51 -15.83 -0.33
N ASP A 198 17.35 -15.60 -0.95
CA ASP A 198 16.38 -14.56 -0.58
C ASP A 198 15.60 -14.87 0.71
N LEU A 199 15.71 -16.10 1.22
CA LEU A 199 15.07 -16.54 2.47
C LEU A 199 16.08 -16.85 3.60
N CYS A 200 17.37 -16.56 3.36
CA CYS A 200 18.45 -16.79 4.35
C CYS A 200 18.62 -15.63 5.35
#